data_de1aac520557798872eada7cb8ce9779
#
_entry.id   de1aac520557798872eada7cb8ce9779
#
_cell.length_a   1.000
_cell.length_b   1.000
_cell.length_c   1.000
_cell.angle_alpha   90.00
_cell.angle_beta   90.00
_cell.angle_gamma   90.00
#
_symmetry.space_group_name_H-M   'P 1'
#
loop_
_entity.id
_entity.type
_entity.pdbx_description
1 polymer ?
#
loop_
_entity_poly.entity_id
_entity_poly.type
_entity_poly.pdbx_seq_one_letter_code
_entity_poly.pdbx_strand_id
1 'polypeptide(L)'
;MKTSLILAGIIGLSLTVSCVSKKKYTELESNLFRTQTELAVTNQEKAELEEKMSAIEARVAEYNSRINSLRETNDQLSEKNSGMLSIEGAAVMSKNSKTKMKETLTKVDPSLLAGAKTLEDSVNLAIGHNIRQNITDQGGDADDIQIDIDKTVVMISISDKLLFTTGSYRINSKAEPLLKKLAEVINAEPSLQVMIEGHTDSRTISTPALEDNWDLSVKRATSIVRMLQLKYQVAPEKMIAAGRSSYMPLVENDSKDNMALNRRTRIVIIPDLDMFFSML
;
A
#
# COMPACT_ATOMS: atom_id res chain seq x y z
N MET A 1 56.96 -46.19 -86.11
CA MET A 1 56.31 -47.13 -85.14
C MET A 1 56.67 -46.83 -83.66
N LYS A 2 57.53 -45.90 -83.29
CA LYS A 2 57.92 -45.64 -81.89
C LYS A 2 57.15 -44.51 -81.23
N THR A 3 56.46 -43.67 -81.98
CA THR A 3 55.64 -42.54 -81.42
C THR A 3 54.19 -42.94 -81.03
N SER A 4 53.68 -44.02 -81.63
CA SER A 4 52.29 -44.50 -81.34
C SER A 4 52.18 -45.26 -80.00
N LEU A 5 53.26 -45.87 -79.53
CA LEU A 5 53.28 -46.59 -78.25
C LEU A 5 53.40 -45.67 -77.05
N ILE A 6 54.02 -44.49 -77.18
CA ILE A 6 54.13 -43.50 -76.09
C ILE A 6 52.77 -42.81 -75.86
N LEU A 7 51.99 -42.55 -76.90
CA LEU A 7 50.71 -41.92 -76.78
C LEU A 7 49.67 -42.83 -76.12
N ALA A 8 49.75 -44.16 -76.37
CA ALA A 8 48.88 -45.16 -75.76
C ALA A 8 49.16 -45.34 -74.25
N GLY A 9 50.47 -45.20 -73.83
CA GLY A 9 50.83 -45.25 -72.41
C GLY A 9 50.42 -44.07 -71.57
N ILE A 10 50.33 -42.86 -72.15
CA ILE A 10 49.88 -41.64 -71.46
C ILE A 10 48.34 -41.64 -71.28
N ILE A 11 47.62 -42.16 -72.22
CA ILE A 11 46.15 -42.27 -72.12
C ILE A 11 45.75 -43.33 -71.10
N GLY A 12 46.49 -44.39 -70.95
CA GLY A 12 46.23 -45.43 -69.94
C GLY A 12 46.55 -45.01 -68.51
N LEU A 13 47.44 -44.04 -68.28
CA LEU A 13 47.81 -43.55 -66.95
C LEU A 13 46.83 -42.48 -66.43
N SER A 14 46.02 -41.85 -67.28
CA SER A 14 45.06 -40.81 -66.88
C SER A 14 43.77 -41.40 -66.41
N LEU A 15 43.46 -42.66 -66.50
CA LEU A 15 42.22 -43.30 -66.07
C LEU A 15 42.29 -43.96 -64.69
N THR A 16 43.42 -43.87 -63.97
CA THR A 16 43.59 -44.56 -62.68
C THR A 16 43.46 -43.59 -61.44
N VAL A 17 43.05 -42.33 -61.61
CA VAL A 17 43.06 -41.36 -60.53
C VAL A 17 41.59 -40.96 -60.15
N SER A 18 40.66 -41.92 -60.12
CA SER A 18 39.37 -41.62 -59.52
C SER A 18 38.69 -42.84 -58.92
N CYS A 19 39.35 -43.42 -57.92
CA CYS A 19 38.68 -44.35 -57.03
C CYS A 19 38.63 -43.70 -55.64
N VAL A 20 37.66 -42.83 -55.46
CA VAL A 20 37.22 -42.49 -54.09
C VAL A 20 36.76 -43.81 -53.46
N SER A 21 37.42 -44.21 -52.35
CA SER A 21 37.06 -45.43 -51.63
C SER A 21 35.55 -45.43 -51.37
N LYS A 22 34.86 -46.54 -51.68
CA LYS A 22 33.41 -46.72 -51.45
C LYS A 22 32.99 -46.29 -50.04
N LYS A 23 33.91 -46.51 -49.07
CA LYS A 23 33.72 -46.07 -47.69
C LYS A 23 33.61 -44.55 -47.55
N LYS A 24 34.49 -43.78 -48.24
CA LYS A 24 34.43 -42.31 -48.22
C LYS A 24 33.19 -41.78 -48.94
N TYR A 25 32.74 -42.44 -49.97
CA TYR A 25 31.52 -42.06 -50.70
C TYR A 25 30.28 -42.24 -49.83
N THR A 26 30.13 -43.40 -49.17
CA THR A 26 28.98 -43.66 -48.25
C THR A 26 29.05 -42.75 -47.00
N GLU A 27 30.24 -42.42 -46.50
CA GLU A 27 30.41 -41.46 -45.40
C GLU A 27 29.97 -40.04 -45.80
N LEU A 28 30.37 -39.61 -47.01
CA LEU A 28 29.99 -38.30 -47.55
C LEU A 28 28.50 -38.21 -47.81
N GLU A 29 27.87 -39.27 -48.35
CA GLU A 29 26.44 -39.36 -48.58
C GLU A 29 25.64 -39.31 -47.27
N SER A 30 26.12 -40.02 -46.23
CA SER A 30 25.55 -39.98 -44.88
C SER A 30 25.65 -38.58 -44.25
N ASN A 31 26.83 -37.95 -44.40
CA ASN A 31 27.01 -36.58 -43.89
C ASN A 31 26.13 -35.58 -44.65
N LEU A 32 26.02 -35.72 -45.97
CA LEU A 32 25.15 -34.85 -46.77
C LEU A 32 23.70 -34.98 -46.34
N PHE A 33 23.20 -36.22 -46.17
CA PHE A 33 21.83 -36.47 -45.69
C PHE A 33 21.59 -35.89 -44.30
N ARG A 34 22.52 -36.08 -43.38
CA ARG A 34 22.43 -35.51 -42.03
C ARG A 34 22.39 -33.97 -42.05
N THR A 35 23.30 -33.34 -42.83
CA THR A 35 23.35 -31.88 -42.94
C THR A 35 22.04 -31.34 -43.62
N GLN A 36 21.51 -32.02 -44.62
CA GLN A 36 20.23 -31.67 -45.23
C GLN A 36 19.07 -31.74 -44.22
N THR A 37 19.06 -32.79 -43.38
CA THR A 37 18.05 -32.97 -42.34
C THR A 37 18.18 -31.87 -41.27
N GLU A 38 19.38 -31.61 -40.80
CA GLU A 38 19.67 -30.53 -39.85
C GLU A 38 19.26 -29.16 -40.43
N LEU A 39 19.55 -28.89 -41.68
CA LEU A 39 19.13 -27.65 -42.35
C LEU A 39 17.61 -27.53 -42.45
N ALA A 40 16.91 -28.63 -42.76
CA ALA A 40 15.43 -28.62 -42.81
C ALA A 40 14.82 -28.29 -41.42
N VAL A 41 15.35 -28.94 -40.37
CA VAL A 41 14.89 -28.66 -38.99
C VAL A 41 15.18 -27.20 -38.59
N THR A 42 16.39 -26.73 -38.85
CA THR A 42 16.79 -25.35 -38.54
C THR A 42 15.92 -24.33 -39.29
N ASN A 43 15.60 -24.58 -40.54
CA ASN A 43 14.69 -23.71 -41.32
C ASN A 43 13.25 -23.72 -40.76
N GLN A 44 12.80 -24.88 -40.28
CA GLN A 44 11.48 -24.95 -39.61
C GLN A 44 11.46 -24.20 -38.29
N GLU A 45 12.49 -24.37 -37.45
CA GLU A 45 12.64 -23.63 -36.20
C GLU A 45 12.75 -22.12 -36.44
N LYS A 46 13.46 -21.71 -37.49
CA LYS A 46 13.57 -20.30 -37.87
C LYS A 46 12.19 -19.75 -38.28
N ALA A 47 11.41 -20.46 -39.07
CA ALA A 47 10.08 -20.04 -39.48
C ALA A 47 9.14 -19.89 -38.26
N GLU A 48 9.21 -20.83 -37.30
CA GLU A 48 8.42 -20.77 -36.06
C GLU A 48 8.83 -19.57 -35.16
N LEU A 49 10.14 -19.29 -35.09
CA LEU A 49 10.65 -18.14 -34.37
C LEU A 49 10.24 -16.81 -35.01
N GLU A 50 10.25 -16.73 -36.35
CA GLU A 50 9.78 -15.55 -37.09
C GLU A 50 8.27 -15.29 -36.87
N GLU A 51 7.46 -16.36 -36.85
CA GLU A 51 6.04 -16.26 -36.50
C GLU A 51 5.80 -15.76 -35.07
N LYS A 52 6.53 -16.33 -34.09
CA LYS A 52 6.47 -15.89 -32.69
C LYS A 52 6.92 -14.42 -32.54
N MET A 53 7.98 -14.02 -33.24
CA MET A 53 8.47 -12.66 -33.23
C MET A 53 7.42 -11.69 -33.80
N SER A 54 6.81 -12.00 -34.91
CA SER A 54 5.73 -11.20 -35.50
C SER A 54 4.53 -11.07 -34.55
N ALA A 55 4.15 -12.16 -33.87
CA ALA A 55 3.07 -12.12 -32.87
C ALA A 55 3.41 -11.25 -31.66
N ILE A 56 4.67 -11.28 -31.21
CA ILE A 56 5.16 -10.42 -30.12
C ILE A 56 5.16 -8.95 -30.57
N GLU A 57 5.66 -8.65 -31.76
CA GLU A 57 5.67 -7.30 -32.32
C GLU A 57 4.24 -6.72 -32.42
N ALA A 58 3.28 -7.51 -32.89
CA ALA A 58 1.88 -7.10 -32.91
C ALA A 58 1.32 -6.78 -31.52
N ARG A 59 1.64 -7.60 -30.52
CA ARG A 59 1.22 -7.37 -29.12
C ARG A 59 1.89 -6.14 -28.53
N VAL A 60 3.17 -5.92 -28.81
CA VAL A 60 3.89 -4.71 -28.38
C VAL A 60 3.28 -3.45 -28.99
N ALA A 61 2.92 -3.49 -30.28
CA ALA A 61 2.23 -2.39 -30.95
C ALA A 61 0.85 -2.11 -30.32
N GLU A 62 0.09 -3.14 -29.99
CA GLU A 62 -1.20 -3.02 -29.28
C GLU A 62 -1.01 -2.37 -27.90
N TYR A 63 -0.06 -2.88 -27.10
CA TYR A 63 0.21 -2.32 -25.77
C TYR A 63 0.66 -0.87 -25.85
N ASN A 64 1.52 -0.53 -26.79
CA ASN A 64 1.97 0.87 -26.99
C ASN A 64 0.80 1.78 -27.39
N SER A 65 -0.10 1.33 -28.24
CA SER A 65 -1.33 2.06 -28.56
C SER A 65 -2.20 2.29 -27.33
N ARG A 66 -2.36 1.25 -26.50
CA ARG A 66 -3.15 1.32 -25.27
C ARG A 66 -2.51 2.25 -24.23
N ILE A 67 -1.18 2.21 -24.07
CA ILE A 67 -0.43 3.13 -23.20
C ILE A 67 -0.60 4.59 -23.67
N ASN A 68 -0.51 4.85 -24.98
CA ASN A 68 -0.68 6.20 -25.53
C ASN A 68 -2.12 6.71 -25.31
N SER A 69 -3.13 5.87 -25.52
CA SER A 69 -4.53 6.21 -25.26
C SER A 69 -4.77 6.51 -23.77
N LEU A 70 -4.19 5.72 -22.86
CA LEU A 70 -4.29 5.96 -21.42
C LEU A 70 -3.56 7.26 -21.00
N ARG A 71 -2.40 7.56 -21.61
CA ARG A 71 -1.70 8.82 -21.37
C ARG A 71 -2.53 10.01 -21.83
N GLU A 72 -3.08 9.96 -23.04
CA GLU A 72 -3.93 11.03 -23.58
C GLU A 72 -5.19 11.24 -22.73
N THR A 73 -5.80 10.16 -22.24
CA THR A 73 -6.93 10.24 -21.32
C THR A 73 -6.52 10.85 -19.98
N ASN A 74 -5.35 10.48 -19.46
CA ASN A 74 -4.80 11.02 -18.21
C ASN A 74 -4.45 12.52 -18.35
N ASP A 75 -3.88 12.91 -19.49
CA ASP A 75 -3.57 14.32 -19.79
C ASP A 75 -4.85 15.16 -19.92
N GLN A 76 -5.88 14.64 -20.59
CA GLN A 76 -7.21 15.27 -20.66
C GLN A 76 -7.89 15.40 -19.29
N LEU A 77 -7.76 14.37 -18.44
CA LEU A 77 -8.25 14.40 -17.05
C LEU A 77 -7.43 15.39 -16.20
N SER A 78 -6.13 15.44 -16.41
CA SER A 78 -5.23 16.41 -15.75
C SER A 78 -5.53 17.84 -16.16
N GLU A 79 -5.79 18.10 -17.45
CA GLU A 79 -6.17 19.41 -17.97
C GLU A 79 -7.55 19.86 -17.49
N LYS A 80 -8.53 18.95 -17.43
CA LYS A 80 -9.82 19.19 -16.78
C LYS A 80 -9.73 19.40 -15.27
N ASN A 81 -8.72 18.83 -14.62
CA ASN A 81 -8.43 19.01 -13.20
C ASN A 81 -7.50 20.19 -12.89
N SER A 82 -6.83 20.79 -13.88
CA SER A 82 -5.90 21.91 -13.66
C SER A 82 -6.59 23.23 -13.23
N GLY A 83 -7.92 23.30 -13.36
CA GLY A 83 -8.72 24.30 -12.62
C GLY A 83 -8.97 23.95 -11.15
N MET A 84 -8.51 22.81 -10.68
CA MET A 84 -8.57 22.31 -9.33
C MET A 84 -7.14 22.10 -8.87
N LEU A 85 -6.72 22.81 -7.83
CA LEU A 85 -5.42 22.75 -7.15
C LEU A 85 -4.56 21.54 -7.57
N SER A 86 -3.47 21.85 -8.29
CA SER A 86 -2.45 20.89 -8.72
C SER A 86 -1.92 20.14 -7.51
N ILE A 87 -2.16 18.83 -7.47
CA ILE A 87 -1.74 17.99 -6.35
C ILE A 87 -1.00 16.81 -6.94
N GLU A 88 0.33 16.88 -6.89
CA GLU A 88 1.20 15.72 -7.08
C GLU A 88 0.89 14.68 -5.99
N GLY A 89 0.37 13.53 -6.39
CA GLY A 89 0.16 12.38 -5.51
C GLY A 89 -1.19 12.29 -4.78
N ALA A 90 -2.22 13.02 -5.20
CA ALA A 90 -3.50 13.04 -4.47
C ALA A 90 -4.55 12.12 -5.06
N ALA A 91 -5.14 11.37 -4.18
CA ALA A 91 -6.39 10.66 -4.33
C ALA A 91 -7.51 11.57 -4.84
N VAL A 92 -8.32 11.07 -5.77
CA VAL A 92 -9.46 11.79 -6.34
C VAL A 92 -10.53 12.00 -5.27
N MET A 93 -10.55 13.16 -4.65
CA MET A 93 -11.65 13.53 -3.75
C MET A 93 -12.92 13.84 -4.56
N SER A 94 -14.07 13.36 -4.11
CA SER A 94 -15.35 13.70 -4.69
C SER A 94 -15.61 15.22 -4.58
N LYS A 95 -16.39 15.79 -5.52
CA LYS A 95 -16.76 17.22 -5.48
C LYS A 95 -17.38 17.61 -4.14
N ASN A 96 -18.18 16.71 -3.55
CA ASN A 96 -18.87 16.93 -2.29
C ASN A 96 -17.88 16.98 -1.10
N SER A 97 -16.90 16.08 -1.08
CA SER A 97 -15.83 16.08 -0.07
C SER A 97 -14.95 17.32 -0.16
N LYS A 98 -14.65 17.79 -1.38
CA LYS A 98 -13.91 19.04 -1.62
C LYS A 98 -14.64 20.29 -1.10
N THR A 99 -15.96 20.37 -1.34
CA THR A 99 -16.77 21.49 -0.86
C THR A 99 -16.81 21.51 0.66
N LYS A 100 -17.09 20.37 1.29
CA LYS A 100 -17.08 20.23 2.75
C LYS A 100 -15.72 20.55 3.37
N MET A 101 -14.64 20.11 2.72
CA MET A 101 -13.28 20.43 3.17
C MET A 101 -13.00 21.93 3.09
N LYS A 102 -13.34 22.59 1.98
CA LYS A 102 -13.20 24.05 1.85
C LYS A 102 -13.99 24.79 2.94
N GLU A 103 -15.24 24.42 3.17
CA GLU A 103 -16.08 25.01 4.22
C GLU A 103 -15.48 24.81 5.62
N THR A 104 -14.88 23.65 5.86
CA THR A 104 -14.19 23.38 7.14
C THR A 104 -12.91 24.22 7.27
N LEU A 105 -12.11 24.31 6.22
CA LEU A 105 -10.88 25.10 6.22
C LEU A 105 -11.11 26.59 6.45
N THR A 106 -12.25 27.15 6.04
CA THR A 106 -12.61 28.55 6.39
C THR A 106 -12.80 28.78 7.89
N LYS A 107 -13.01 27.74 8.68
CA LYS A 107 -13.19 27.78 10.13
C LYS A 107 -11.90 27.47 10.91
N VAL A 108 -10.85 27.03 10.23
CA VAL A 108 -9.53 26.74 10.81
C VAL A 108 -8.78 28.04 11.04
N ASP A 109 -7.98 28.10 12.13
CA ASP A 109 -7.14 29.25 12.44
C ASP A 109 -6.21 29.57 11.24
N PRO A 110 -6.20 30.84 10.77
CA PRO A 110 -5.35 31.26 9.64
C PRO A 110 -3.85 30.97 9.83
N SER A 111 -3.37 30.96 11.09
CA SER A 111 -1.96 30.65 11.40
C SER A 111 -1.61 29.19 11.08
N LEU A 112 -2.54 28.27 11.31
CA LEU A 112 -2.36 26.85 10.99
C LEU A 112 -2.47 26.60 9.47
N LEU A 113 -3.37 27.33 8.81
CA LEU A 113 -3.51 27.28 7.34
C LEU A 113 -2.26 27.78 6.62
N ALA A 114 -1.58 28.80 7.15
CA ALA A 114 -0.33 29.31 6.59
C ALA A 114 0.81 28.28 6.60
N GLY A 115 0.75 27.30 7.49
CA GLY A 115 1.69 26.18 7.58
C GLY A 115 1.38 25.03 6.60
N ALA A 116 0.17 24.93 6.11
CA ALA A 116 -0.27 23.87 5.19
C ALA A 116 0.25 24.15 3.77
N LYS A 117 1.22 23.38 3.32
CA LYS A 117 1.85 23.52 2.00
C LYS A 117 1.35 22.49 0.99
N THR A 118 0.74 21.42 1.47
CA THR A 118 0.24 20.31 0.65
C THR A 118 -1.26 20.13 0.84
N LEU A 119 -1.90 19.37 -0.06
CA LEU A 119 -3.30 18.97 0.14
C LEU A 119 -3.42 18.09 1.38
N GLU A 120 -2.46 17.20 1.57
CA GLU A 120 -2.39 16.34 2.74
C GLU A 120 -2.47 17.16 4.03
N ASP A 121 -1.67 18.23 4.14
CA ASP A 121 -1.73 19.16 5.27
C ASP A 121 -3.12 19.77 5.42
N SER A 122 -3.74 20.19 4.32
CA SER A 122 -5.07 20.80 4.32
C SER A 122 -6.18 19.83 4.72
N VAL A 123 -6.11 18.58 4.21
CA VAL A 123 -7.05 17.49 4.60
C VAL A 123 -6.89 17.19 6.08
N ASN A 124 -5.67 17.06 6.55
CA ASN A 124 -5.34 16.77 7.93
C ASN A 124 -5.84 17.88 8.87
N LEU A 125 -5.62 19.13 8.51
CA LEU A 125 -6.16 20.27 9.27
C LEU A 125 -7.68 20.28 9.31
N ALA A 126 -8.36 19.98 8.19
CA ALA A 126 -9.80 19.92 8.14
C ALA A 126 -10.36 18.77 9.01
N ILE A 127 -9.74 17.58 8.93
CA ILE A 127 -10.12 16.42 9.76
C ILE A 127 -9.86 16.74 11.24
N GLY A 128 -8.69 17.24 11.58
CA GLY A 128 -8.32 17.60 12.94
C GLY A 128 -9.24 18.66 13.53
N HIS A 129 -9.62 19.69 12.74
CA HIS A 129 -10.55 20.72 13.15
C HIS A 129 -11.96 20.15 13.41
N ASN A 130 -12.49 19.34 12.50
CA ASN A 130 -13.80 18.70 12.66
C ASN A 130 -13.84 17.78 13.87
N ILE A 131 -12.80 16.97 14.08
CA ILE A 131 -12.71 16.09 15.25
C ILE A 131 -12.62 16.92 16.52
N ARG A 132 -11.79 17.96 16.56
CA ARG A 132 -11.65 18.85 17.73
C ARG A 132 -12.96 19.55 18.08
N GLN A 133 -13.64 20.16 17.10
CA GLN A 133 -14.95 20.79 17.34
C GLN A 133 -15.99 19.79 17.86
N ASN A 134 -16.10 18.61 17.25
CA ASN A 134 -17.05 17.59 17.67
C ASN A 134 -16.78 17.01 19.06
N ILE A 135 -15.55 17.14 19.56
CA ILE A 135 -15.11 16.62 20.85
C ILE A 135 -15.21 17.69 21.94
N THR A 136 -14.77 18.93 21.68
CA THR A 136 -14.76 20.02 22.67
C THR A 136 -16.15 20.54 23.00
N ASP A 137 -17.10 20.50 22.07
CA ASP A 137 -18.51 20.88 22.30
C ASP A 137 -19.23 20.00 23.34
N GLN A 138 -18.64 18.89 23.79
CA GLN A 138 -19.24 17.93 24.73
C GLN A 138 -18.60 17.93 26.14
N GLY A 139 -17.81 18.96 26.50
CA GLY A 139 -17.36 19.17 27.89
C GLY A 139 -16.11 18.37 28.31
N GLY A 140 -15.31 17.89 27.38
CA GLY A 140 -13.93 17.46 27.66
C GLY A 140 -13.02 18.70 27.82
N ASP A 141 -12.24 18.76 28.91
CA ASP A 141 -11.17 19.75 28.99
C ASP A 141 -10.24 19.57 27.77
N ALA A 142 -9.88 20.67 27.13
CA ALA A 142 -9.01 20.66 25.95
C ALA A 142 -7.66 19.97 26.23
N ASP A 143 -7.24 19.93 27.51
CA ASP A 143 -6.02 19.27 27.97
C ASP A 143 -6.11 17.73 28.03
N ASP A 144 -7.32 17.16 27.98
CA ASP A 144 -7.54 15.72 28.08
C ASP A 144 -7.53 14.99 26.73
N ILE A 145 -7.53 15.75 25.62
CA ILE A 145 -7.59 15.21 24.27
C ILE A 145 -6.60 15.94 23.38
N GLN A 146 -5.59 15.21 22.93
CA GLN A 146 -4.58 15.69 21.99
C GLN A 146 -4.80 15.00 20.63
N ILE A 147 -4.77 15.78 19.56
CA ILE A 147 -4.90 15.28 18.19
C ILE A 147 -3.60 15.58 17.47
N ASP A 148 -2.89 14.53 17.10
CA ASP A 148 -1.68 14.57 16.29
C ASP A 148 -1.97 13.97 14.92
N ILE A 149 -1.35 14.52 13.88
CA ILE A 149 -1.52 14.05 12.52
C ILE A 149 -0.12 13.83 11.96
N ASP A 150 0.17 12.57 11.62
CA ASP A 150 1.42 12.21 10.96
C ASP A 150 1.08 11.59 9.60
N LYS A 151 1.44 12.32 8.54
CA LYS A 151 1.14 11.96 7.14
C LYS A 151 -0.36 11.70 6.95
N THR A 152 -0.74 10.45 6.67
CA THR A 152 -2.13 10.03 6.45
C THR A 152 -2.80 9.47 7.69
N VAL A 153 -2.09 9.38 8.82
CA VAL A 153 -2.57 8.76 10.04
C VAL A 153 -2.99 9.83 11.05
N VAL A 154 -4.25 9.82 11.45
CA VAL A 154 -4.74 10.69 12.53
C VAL A 154 -4.66 9.94 13.86
N MET A 155 -3.97 10.52 14.81
CA MET A 155 -3.78 9.97 16.14
C MET A 155 -4.48 10.84 17.17
N ILE A 156 -5.45 10.28 17.88
CA ILE A 156 -6.18 10.95 18.96
C ILE A 156 -5.74 10.33 20.27
N SER A 157 -5.03 11.10 21.08
CA SER A 157 -4.61 10.70 22.42
C SER A 157 -5.61 11.22 23.44
N ILE A 158 -6.19 10.33 24.24
CA ILE A 158 -7.22 10.64 25.23
C ILE A 158 -6.71 10.23 26.59
N SER A 159 -6.76 11.14 27.56
CA SER A 159 -6.37 10.89 28.95
C SER A 159 -7.21 9.76 29.56
N ASP A 160 -6.56 8.86 30.29
CA ASP A 160 -7.20 7.76 31.00
C ASP A 160 -8.23 8.22 32.03
N LYS A 161 -8.01 9.37 32.66
CA LYS A 161 -8.97 9.91 33.66
C LYS A 161 -10.33 10.24 33.06
N LEU A 162 -10.39 10.56 31.76
CA LEU A 162 -11.63 10.77 31.04
C LEU A 162 -12.31 9.45 30.66
N LEU A 163 -11.51 8.48 30.20
CA LEU A 163 -12.03 7.21 29.65
C LEU A 163 -12.36 6.17 30.70
N PHE A 164 -11.60 6.07 31.78
CA PHE A 164 -11.69 4.96 32.71
C PHE A 164 -11.78 5.40 34.17
N THR A 165 -12.35 4.52 34.99
CA THR A 165 -12.22 4.61 36.44
C THR A 165 -10.76 4.30 36.84
N THR A 166 -10.21 5.05 37.80
CA THR A 166 -8.83 4.94 38.25
C THR A 166 -8.44 3.48 38.57
N GLY A 167 -7.31 3.03 38.03
CA GLY A 167 -6.78 1.67 38.21
C GLY A 167 -7.66 0.56 37.59
N SER A 168 -8.59 0.89 36.69
CA SER A 168 -9.53 -0.03 36.10
C SER A 168 -9.53 0.06 34.57
N TYR A 169 -10.13 -0.94 33.94
CA TYR A 169 -10.47 -0.96 32.51
C TYR A 169 -11.96 -0.71 32.25
N ARG A 170 -12.72 -0.37 33.31
CA ARG A 170 -14.15 -0.02 33.19
C ARG A 170 -14.27 1.39 32.64
N ILE A 171 -15.04 1.51 31.55
CA ILE A 171 -15.28 2.80 30.90
C ILE A 171 -16.14 3.68 31.83
N ASN A 172 -15.73 4.93 31.95
CA ASN A 172 -16.44 5.97 32.68
C ASN A 172 -17.63 6.43 31.83
N SER A 173 -18.78 6.64 32.45
CA SER A 173 -19.98 7.18 31.77
C SER A 173 -19.73 8.54 31.10
N LYS A 174 -18.83 9.33 31.63
CA LYS A 174 -18.40 10.62 31.03
C LYS A 174 -17.72 10.46 29.67
N ALA A 175 -17.15 9.29 29.38
CA ALA A 175 -16.53 8.99 28.10
C ALA A 175 -17.54 8.62 27.00
N GLU A 176 -18.78 8.28 27.36
CA GLU A 176 -19.77 7.79 26.39
C GLU A 176 -20.07 8.76 25.24
N PRO A 177 -20.26 10.08 25.47
CA PRO A 177 -20.51 11.02 24.38
C PRO A 177 -19.34 11.07 23.38
N LEU A 178 -18.10 11.04 23.88
CA LEU A 178 -16.89 11.02 23.08
C LEU A 178 -16.80 9.73 22.22
N LEU A 179 -17.01 8.58 22.84
CA LEU A 179 -16.96 7.28 22.15
C LEU A 179 -18.11 7.14 21.15
N LYS A 180 -19.28 7.73 21.41
CA LYS A 180 -20.38 7.79 20.44
C LYS A 180 -19.97 8.59 19.20
N LYS A 181 -19.35 9.77 19.39
CA LYS A 181 -18.87 10.60 18.27
C LYS A 181 -17.80 9.89 17.45
N LEU A 182 -16.88 9.21 18.11
CA LEU A 182 -15.88 8.40 17.43
C LEU A 182 -16.56 7.30 16.58
N ALA A 183 -17.57 6.62 17.13
CA ALA A 183 -18.32 5.61 16.38
C ALA A 183 -19.05 6.19 15.16
N GLU A 184 -19.65 7.39 15.29
CA GLU A 184 -20.29 8.09 14.18
C GLU A 184 -19.29 8.34 13.04
N VAL A 185 -18.07 8.80 13.35
CA VAL A 185 -17.00 9.01 12.36
C VAL A 185 -16.59 7.71 11.69
N ILE A 186 -16.35 6.64 12.47
CA ILE A 186 -15.91 5.34 11.92
C ILE A 186 -17.00 4.72 11.02
N ASN A 187 -18.28 4.87 11.42
CA ASN A 187 -19.40 4.34 10.64
C ASN A 187 -19.68 5.13 9.37
N ALA A 188 -19.38 6.45 9.38
CA ALA A 188 -19.57 7.30 8.21
C ALA A 188 -18.59 7.01 7.07
N GLU A 189 -17.41 6.41 7.38
CA GLU A 189 -16.35 6.18 6.42
C GLU A 189 -16.07 4.67 6.28
N PRO A 190 -16.52 4.03 5.18
CA PRO A 190 -16.33 2.58 4.97
C PRO A 190 -14.86 2.14 4.92
N SER A 191 -13.97 2.98 4.40
CA SER A 191 -12.55 2.72 4.17
C SER A 191 -11.63 3.02 5.35
N LEU A 192 -12.17 3.26 6.56
CA LEU A 192 -11.35 3.50 7.75
C LEU A 192 -11.21 2.24 8.60
N GLN A 193 -9.98 1.97 9.01
CA GLN A 193 -9.66 1.08 10.13
C GLN A 193 -9.19 1.90 11.32
N VAL A 194 -9.48 1.42 12.51
CA VAL A 194 -9.15 2.13 13.75
C VAL A 194 -8.43 1.19 14.71
N MET A 195 -7.24 1.57 15.13
CA MET A 195 -6.53 0.86 16.21
C MET A 195 -6.68 1.64 17.51
N ILE A 196 -7.19 0.98 18.52
CA ILE A 196 -7.30 1.48 19.88
C ILE A 196 -6.10 0.94 20.67
N GLU A 197 -5.20 1.82 21.09
CA GLU A 197 -3.94 1.47 21.71
C GLU A 197 -3.89 2.03 23.15
N GLY A 198 -3.84 1.13 24.13
CA GLY A 198 -3.75 1.51 25.55
C GLY A 198 -2.30 1.68 26.01
N HIS A 199 -2.05 2.70 26.81
CA HIS A 199 -0.77 2.99 27.45
C HIS A 199 -0.94 3.17 28.96
N THR A 200 0.07 2.76 29.73
CA THR A 200 0.14 2.97 31.19
C THR A 200 1.35 3.81 31.56
N ASP A 201 1.40 4.28 32.79
CA ASP A 201 2.63 4.76 33.41
C ASP A 201 3.52 3.58 33.87
N SER A 202 4.69 3.87 34.42
CA SER A 202 5.66 2.86 34.87
C SER A 202 5.31 2.19 36.19
N ARG A 203 4.25 2.62 36.90
CA ARG A 203 3.83 1.99 38.15
C ARG A 203 3.25 0.62 37.85
N THR A 204 3.71 -0.38 38.62
CA THR A 204 3.20 -1.74 38.49
C THR A 204 1.76 -1.84 38.98
N ILE A 205 0.97 -2.65 38.30
CA ILE A 205 -0.36 -3.05 38.74
C ILE A 205 -0.41 -4.57 38.80
N SER A 206 -1.02 -5.11 39.87
CA SER A 206 -1.33 -6.53 39.97
C SER A 206 -2.63 -6.67 40.77
N THR A 207 -3.58 -7.38 40.21
CA THR A 207 -4.90 -7.64 40.79
C THR A 207 -5.33 -9.05 40.38
N PRO A 208 -6.35 -9.68 41.01
CA PRO A 208 -6.85 -10.96 40.53
C PRO A 208 -7.28 -11.02 39.05
N ALA A 209 -7.55 -9.88 38.45
CA ALA A 209 -7.98 -9.74 37.04
C ALA A 209 -6.90 -9.20 36.10
N LEU A 210 -5.77 -8.71 36.62
CA LEU A 210 -4.69 -8.07 35.88
C LEU A 210 -3.35 -8.55 36.43
N GLU A 211 -2.57 -9.21 35.59
CA GLU A 211 -1.25 -9.67 35.99
C GLU A 211 -0.25 -8.49 36.03
N ASP A 212 -0.30 -7.62 35.02
CA ASP A 212 0.62 -6.49 34.88
C ASP A 212 0.02 -5.34 34.01
N ASN A 213 0.87 -4.42 33.63
CA ASN A 213 0.52 -3.29 32.77
C ASN A 213 0.21 -3.69 31.32
N TRP A 214 0.69 -4.84 30.83
CA TRP A 214 0.28 -5.38 29.54
C TRP A 214 -1.19 -5.72 29.56
N ASP A 215 -1.62 -6.49 30.57
CA ASP A 215 -3.02 -6.84 30.75
C ASP A 215 -3.90 -5.61 30.87
N LEU A 216 -3.49 -4.62 31.69
CA LEU A 216 -4.29 -3.40 31.88
C LEU A 216 -4.45 -2.65 30.55
N SER A 217 -3.37 -2.44 29.82
CA SER A 217 -3.39 -1.68 28.57
C SER A 217 -4.23 -2.35 27.48
N VAL A 218 -4.10 -3.67 27.31
CA VAL A 218 -4.90 -4.46 26.35
C VAL A 218 -6.38 -4.51 26.78
N LYS A 219 -6.68 -4.74 28.05
CA LYS A 219 -8.07 -4.79 28.55
C LYS A 219 -8.78 -3.44 28.41
N ARG A 220 -8.08 -2.32 28.59
CA ARG A 220 -8.61 -0.98 28.34
C ARG A 220 -8.99 -0.79 26.86
N ALA A 221 -8.06 -1.12 25.96
CA ALA A 221 -8.33 -1.06 24.53
C ALA A 221 -9.53 -1.94 24.13
N THR A 222 -9.54 -3.18 24.60
CA THR A 222 -10.63 -4.12 24.34
C THR A 222 -11.98 -3.66 24.91
N SER A 223 -11.99 -2.97 26.06
CA SER A 223 -13.24 -2.41 26.63
C SER A 223 -13.84 -1.35 25.72
N ILE A 224 -13.01 -0.48 25.14
CA ILE A 224 -13.47 0.52 24.15
C ILE A 224 -13.98 -0.17 22.88
N VAL A 225 -13.23 -1.11 22.32
CA VAL A 225 -13.66 -1.87 21.13
C VAL A 225 -15.02 -2.52 21.35
N ARG A 226 -15.22 -3.18 22.50
CA ARG A 226 -16.51 -3.81 22.85
C ARG A 226 -17.64 -2.79 22.96
N MET A 227 -17.39 -1.62 23.53
CA MET A 227 -18.41 -0.55 23.59
C MET A 227 -18.75 -0.03 22.20
N LEU A 228 -17.76 0.22 21.35
CA LEU A 228 -17.96 0.66 19.96
C LEU A 228 -18.75 -0.39 19.17
N GLN A 229 -18.40 -1.66 19.30
CA GLN A 229 -19.09 -2.77 18.63
C GLN A 229 -20.52 -2.97 19.15
N LEU A 230 -20.69 -3.18 20.44
CA LEU A 230 -21.95 -3.65 21.01
C LEU A 230 -22.98 -2.53 21.19
N LYS A 231 -22.53 -1.32 21.55
CA LYS A 231 -23.42 -0.18 21.82
C LYS A 231 -23.62 0.72 20.60
N TYR A 232 -22.57 0.92 19.80
CA TYR A 232 -22.58 1.85 18.68
C TYR A 232 -22.47 1.18 17.31
N GLN A 233 -22.51 -0.15 17.25
CA GLN A 233 -22.59 -0.96 16.03
C GLN A 233 -21.46 -0.70 15.02
N VAL A 234 -20.26 -0.39 15.54
CA VAL A 234 -19.07 -0.32 14.68
C VAL A 234 -18.69 -1.74 14.27
N ALA A 235 -18.48 -1.93 12.98
CA ALA A 235 -18.11 -3.23 12.40
C ALA A 235 -16.77 -3.74 12.99
N PRO A 236 -16.72 -4.96 13.55
CA PRO A 236 -15.54 -5.45 14.26
C PRO A 236 -14.29 -5.57 13.40
N GLU A 237 -14.44 -5.83 12.10
CA GLU A 237 -13.35 -5.89 11.12
C GLU A 237 -12.61 -4.56 10.94
N LYS A 238 -13.24 -3.45 11.31
CA LYS A 238 -12.63 -2.12 11.28
C LYS A 238 -11.78 -1.81 12.50
N MET A 239 -11.80 -2.64 13.54
CA MET A 239 -11.23 -2.29 14.84
C MET A 239 -10.11 -3.23 15.27
N ILE A 240 -9.01 -2.66 15.74
CA ILE A 240 -7.88 -3.37 16.33
C ILE A 240 -7.72 -2.91 17.78
N ALA A 241 -7.65 -3.85 18.73
CA ALA A 241 -7.29 -3.56 20.10
C ALA A 241 -5.82 -3.88 20.34
N ALA A 242 -5.05 -2.92 20.84
CA ALA A 242 -3.63 -3.07 21.15
C ALA A 242 -3.29 -2.53 22.54
N GLY A 243 -2.20 -3.04 23.11
CA GLY A 243 -1.63 -2.54 24.37
C GLY A 243 -0.14 -2.34 24.25
N ARG A 244 0.37 -1.30 24.91
CA ARG A 244 1.81 -0.95 24.91
C ARG A 244 2.42 -1.00 26.30
N SER A 245 1.65 -1.38 27.31
CA SER A 245 2.13 -1.31 28.69
C SER A 245 2.70 0.10 28.99
N SER A 246 3.80 0.19 29.68
CA SER A 246 4.55 1.44 29.97
C SER A 246 5.75 1.69 29.04
N TYR A 247 5.90 0.90 27.96
CA TYR A 247 7.13 0.89 27.16
C TYR A 247 7.18 1.92 26.04
N MET A 248 6.10 2.67 25.85
CA MET A 248 6.08 3.81 24.94
C MET A 248 5.55 5.06 25.65
N PRO A 249 6.32 5.61 26.60
CA PRO A 249 5.91 6.80 27.31
C PRO A 249 5.94 8.03 26.39
N LEU A 250 5.02 8.97 26.61
CA LEU A 250 5.00 10.26 25.92
C LEU A 250 6.07 11.19 26.49
N VAL A 251 6.23 11.14 27.82
CA VAL A 251 7.22 11.88 28.60
C VAL A 251 7.85 10.97 29.65
N GLU A 252 8.96 11.35 30.24
CA GLU A 252 9.58 10.57 31.31
C GLU A 252 8.63 10.36 32.50
N ASN A 253 8.70 9.20 33.15
CA ASN A 253 7.85 8.85 34.29
C ASN A 253 8.42 9.37 35.63
N ASP A 254 8.87 10.62 35.67
CA ASP A 254 9.60 11.25 36.78
C ASP A 254 8.71 12.03 37.75
N SER A 255 7.49 12.38 37.34
CA SER A 255 6.53 13.13 38.15
C SER A 255 5.12 12.54 38.03
N LYS A 256 4.23 12.89 38.98
CA LYS A 256 2.84 12.46 38.93
C LYS A 256 2.11 13.01 37.73
N ASP A 257 2.45 14.20 37.28
CA ASP A 257 1.84 14.86 36.14
C ASP A 257 2.31 14.18 34.83
N ASN A 258 3.61 13.90 34.69
CA ASN A 258 4.16 13.17 33.57
C ASN A 258 3.60 11.73 33.47
N MET A 259 3.50 11.03 34.62
CA MET A 259 2.82 9.74 34.66
C MET A 259 1.35 9.84 34.24
N ALA A 260 0.65 10.94 34.55
CA ALA A 260 -0.72 11.14 34.11
C ALA A 260 -0.83 11.32 32.60
N LEU A 261 0.10 11.99 31.95
CA LEU A 261 0.21 12.12 30.49
C LEU A 261 0.49 10.77 29.82
N ASN A 262 1.31 9.92 30.47
CA ASN A 262 1.61 8.59 29.94
C ASN A 262 0.40 7.64 30.00
N ARG A 263 -0.46 7.78 31.01
CA ARG A 263 -1.73 7.03 31.10
C ARG A 263 -2.74 7.61 30.10
N ARG A 264 -2.73 7.07 28.91
CA ARG A 264 -3.58 7.50 27.81
C ARG A 264 -4.08 6.33 26.97
N THR A 265 -5.12 6.55 26.23
CA THR A 265 -5.51 5.70 25.12
C THR A 265 -5.32 6.49 23.83
N ARG A 266 -4.58 5.91 22.91
CA ARG A 266 -4.37 6.44 21.58
C ARG A 266 -5.29 5.75 20.59
N ILE A 267 -6.05 6.53 19.86
CA ILE A 267 -6.92 6.07 18.77
C ILE A 267 -6.22 6.45 17.48
N VAL A 268 -5.79 5.46 16.73
CA VAL A 268 -5.08 5.61 15.47
C VAL A 268 -6.04 5.29 14.34
N ILE A 269 -6.37 6.30 13.55
CA ILE A 269 -7.23 6.15 12.38
C ILE A 269 -6.33 5.85 11.18
N ILE A 270 -6.49 4.65 10.63
CA ILE A 270 -5.67 4.12 9.54
C ILE A 270 -6.57 4.04 8.30
N PRO A 271 -6.27 4.76 7.21
CA PRO A 271 -7.00 4.58 5.96
C PRO A 271 -6.72 3.18 5.42
N ASP A 272 -7.75 2.48 4.99
CA ASP A 272 -7.63 1.22 4.28
C ASP A 272 -7.20 1.52 2.84
N LEU A 273 -5.89 1.43 2.60
CA LEU A 273 -5.29 1.74 1.30
C LEU A 273 -5.74 0.76 0.22
N ASP A 274 -5.97 -0.52 0.55
CA ASP A 274 -6.41 -1.53 -0.42
C ASP A 274 -7.83 -1.24 -0.88
N MET A 275 -8.73 -0.92 0.05
CA MET A 275 -10.10 -0.50 -0.27
C MET A 275 -10.10 0.84 -1.02
N PHE A 276 -9.23 1.77 -0.62
CA PHE A 276 -9.06 3.05 -1.30
C PHE A 276 -8.61 2.87 -2.76
N PHE A 277 -7.58 2.05 -3.01
CA PHE A 277 -7.11 1.77 -4.37
C PHE A 277 -8.10 0.93 -5.20
N SER A 278 -8.95 0.12 -4.57
CA SER A 278 -9.98 -0.65 -5.27
C SER A 278 -11.16 0.22 -5.76
N MET A 279 -11.32 1.43 -5.22
CA MET A 279 -12.35 2.40 -5.61
C MET A 279 -11.87 3.39 -6.70
N LEU A 280 -10.58 3.34 -7.05
CA LEU A 280 -9.99 4.08 -8.17
C LEU A 280 -10.07 3.30 -9.47
#